data_a0ae04bfeb52a7c78938f4dcf10efe40
#
_entry.id   a0ae04bfeb52a7c78938f4dcf10efe40
#
_cell.length_a   1.000
_cell.length_b   1.000
_cell.length_c   1.000
_cell.angle_alpha   90.00
_cell.angle_beta   90.00
_cell.angle_gamma   90.00
#
_symmetry.space_group_name_H-M   'P 1'
#
loop_
_entity.id
_entity.type
_entity.pdbx_description
1 polymer ?
#
loop_
_entity_poly.entity_id
_entity_poly.type
_entity_poly.pdbx_seq_one_letter_code
_entity_poly.pdbx_strand_id
1 'polypeptide(L)'
;VVRSCPELCRFCLASYLTLPFRTPSLDDGLIPAVEKGLTATQRLGLLGASVTQHPQFADLLQWLDQDRFESTRVSVSSVRAATVTPELGRILAKRGSKSLTIAIESGSERMREVVNKKLATEEIYAAARYAKEGGLTGLKLYGMVGLPSEEEADVEATAELLLALKKATPGLRISLGVSTFVPKAHTPFQWQGVRPEAEKRLKLLGKRLKPKGIELRPESYGWSVIQALLSRSDRRLAPVIAAARGSHESLGGWKQAYRAVRAGEGPALPGAIALPPPPPWEEVIHARWSAERVLPWEHLRAALPKATLQRHREEALQGE
;
A
#
# COMPACT_ATOMS: atom_id res chain seq x y z
N VAL A 1 -10.42 10.71 -9.36
CA VAL A 1 -11.83 10.41 -9.03
C VAL A 1 -12.15 10.81 -7.60
N VAL A 2 -11.32 10.48 -6.64
CA VAL A 2 -11.49 10.83 -5.23
C VAL A 2 -10.19 11.34 -4.64
N ARG A 3 -10.27 12.16 -3.58
CA ARG A 3 -9.14 12.56 -2.75
C ARG A 3 -9.34 12.05 -1.33
N SER A 4 -8.28 11.53 -0.71
CA SER A 4 -8.29 10.83 0.57
C SER A 4 -9.02 9.48 0.52
N CYS A 5 -9.16 8.85 1.66
CA CYS A 5 -9.89 7.61 1.88
C CYS A 5 -10.52 7.65 3.28
N PRO A 6 -11.81 7.34 3.43
CA PRO A 6 -12.50 7.44 4.73
C PRO A 6 -12.20 6.26 5.67
N GLU A 7 -11.45 5.25 5.23
CA GLU A 7 -11.34 3.98 5.94
C GLU A 7 -10.39 3.99 7.13
N LEU A 8 -9.45 4.93 7.17
CA LEU A 8 -8.49 5.07 8.27
C LEU A 8 -7.69 3.79 8.56
N CYS A 9 -7.24 3.10 7.50
CA CYS A 9 -6.31 1.97 7.69
C CYS A 9 -5.02 2.48 8.36
N ARG A 10 -4.64 1.89 9.49
CA ARG A 10 -3.64 2.42 10.45
C ARG A 10 -2.21 2.57 9.90
N PHE A 11 -1.92 1.99 8.75
CA PHE A 11 -0.64 2.14 8.04
C PHE A 11 -0.69 3.16 6.89
N CYS A 12 -1.88 3.62 6.49
CA CYS A 12 -2.10 4.26 5.19
C CYS A 12 -1.99 5.79 5.25
N LEU A 13 -0.97 6.34 4.62
CA LEU A 13 -0.76 7.78 4.54
C LEU A 13 -1.93 8.52 3.88
N ALA A 14 -2.52 7.95 2.84
CA ALA A 14 -3.64 8.58 2.13
C ALA A 14 -4.87 8.79 3.01
N SER A 15 -5.09 7.88 3.99
CA SER A 15 -6.23 8.01 4.92
C SER A 15 -6.02 9.05 6.02
N TYR A 16 -4.75 9.38 6.37
CA TYR A 16 -4.47 10.25 7.51
C TYR A 16 -3.98 11.64 7.11
N LEU A 17 -3.24 11.74 6.01
CA LEU A 17 -2.62 13.01 5.61
C LEU A 17 -3.54 13.89 4.75
N THR A 18 -4.42 13.29 3.95
CA THR A 18 -5.17 14.01 2.91
C THR A 18 -6.66 14.22 3.23
N LEU A 19 -7.06 14.00 4.47
CA LEU A 19 -8.42 14.28 4.95
C LEU A 19 -8.81 15.76 4.75
N PRO A 20 -10.12 16.06 4.62
CA PRO A 20 -11.26 15.13 4.56
C PRO A 20 -11.36 14.38 3.24
N PHE A 21 -12.11 13.26 3.22
CA PHE A 21 -12.50 12.59 1.99
C PHE A 21 -13.34 13.52 1.11
N ARG A 22 -12.99 13.64 -0.16
CA ARG A 22 -13.64 14.57 -1.10
C ARG A 22 -13.79 13.91 -2.47
N THR A 23 -14.92 14.20 -3.10
CA THR A 23 -15.24 13.76 -4.45
C THR A 23 -15.65 14.97 -5.31
N PRO A 24 -15.23 15.06 -6.57
CA PRO A 24 -15.80 16.02 -7.51
C PRO A 24 -17.24 15.59 -7.88
N SER A 25 -18.06 16.51 -8.35
CA SER A 25 -19.33 16.19 -9.02
C SER A 25 -19.08 15.28 -10.23
N LEU A 26 -20.01 14.38 -10.50
CA LEU A 26 -19.94 13.56 -11.71
C LEU A 26 -20.10 14.45 -12.97
N ASP A 27 -21.18 15.24 -13.00
CA ASP A 27 -21.56 15.99 -14.20
C ASP A 27 -20.66 17.21 -14.46
N ASP A 28 -20.34 17.99 -13.40
CA ASP A 28 -19.55 19.22 -13.56
C ASP A 28 -18.05 19.00 -13.43
N GLY A 29 -17.61 17.82 -13.00
CA GLY A 29 -16.21 17.54 -12.71
C GLY A 29 -15.63 16.34 -13.45
N LEU A 30 -16.16 15.13 -13.20
CA LEU A 30 -15.57 13.92 -13.76
C LEU A 30 -15.85 13.73 -15.24
N ILE A 31 -17.10 13.87 -15.68
CA ILE A 31 -17.48 13.71 -17.09
C ILE A 31 -16.71 14.70 -17.98
N PRO A 32 -16.72 16.01 -17.73
CA PRO A 32 -15.95 16.96 -18.53
C PRO A 32 -14.45 16.68 -18.55
N ALA A 33 -13.89 16.23 -17.41
CA ALA A 33 -12.47 15.88 -17.34
C ALA A 33 -12.13 14.64 -18.19
N VAL A 34 -13.00 13.62 -18.17
CA VAL A 34 -12.85 12.41 -19.00
C VAL A 34 -12.99 12.76 -20.49
N GLU A 35 -14.03 13.50 -20.88
CA GLU A 35 -14.24 13.92 -22.26
C GLU A 35 -13.05 14.71 -22.82
N LYS A 36 -12.55 15.67 -22.04
CA LYS A 36 -11.33 16.41 -22.38
C LYS A 36 -10.11 15.48 -22.51
N GLY A 37 -9.95 14.51 -21.61
CA GLY A 37 -8.84 13.55 -21.69
C GLY A 37 -8.91 12.66 -22.93
N LEU A 38 -10.11 12.25 -23.33
CA LEU A 38 -10.33 11.38 -24.49
C LEU A 38 -10.08 12.06 -25.84
N THR A 39 -9.97 13.39 -25.87
CA THR A 39 -9.48 14.09 -27.10
C THR A 39 -8.01 13.79 -27.38
N ALA A 40 -7.23 13.40 -26.35
CA ALA A 40 -5.79 13.14 -26.48
C ALA A 40 -5.45 11.63 -26.50
N THR A 41 -6.30 10.77 -25.94
CA THR A 41 -6.00 9.34 -25.82
C THR A 41 -7.27 8.50 -25.68
N GLN A 42 -7.23 7.26 -26.17
CA GLN A 42 -8.29 6.27 -25.95
C GLN A 42 -8.04 5.39 -24.72
N ARG A 43 -7.20 5.84 -23.79
CA ARG A 43 -6.90 5.11 -22.55
C ARG A 43 -7.25 5.95 -21.34
N LEU A 44 -8.23 5.49 -20.58
CA LEU A 44 -8.70 6.13 -19.36
C LEU A 44 -8.23 5.35 -18.14
N GLY A 45 -7.53 6.01 -17.23
CA GLY A 45 -7.20 5.49 -15.90
C GLY A 45 -7.97 6.23 -14.81
N LEU A 46 -8.86 5.53 -14.11
CA LEU A 46 -9.55 6.07 -12.95
C LEU A 46 -8.66 5.89 -11.72
N LEU A 47 -8.08 7.00 -11.25
CA LEU A 47 -7.11 7.01 -10.15
C LEU A 47 -7.67 7.70 -8.91
N GLY A 48 -7.25 7.19 -7.75
CA GLY A 48 -7.61 7.72 -6.44
C GLY A 48 -7.33 6.70 -5.33
N ALA A 49 -7.35 7.15 -4.08
CA ALA A 49 -7.09 6.28 -2.93
C ALA A 49 -8.21 5.24 -2.70
N SER A 50 -9.43 5.54 -3.14
CA SER A 50 -10.59 4.66 -3.01
C SER A 50 -11.64 5.02 -4.08
N VAL A 51 -11.31 4.79 -5.33
CA VAL A 51 -12.10 5.24 -6.51
C VAL A 51 -13.55 4.76 -6.46
N THR A 52 -13.76 3.51 -6.08
CA THR A 52 -15.08 2.87 -6.04
C THR A 52 -15.96 3.34 -4.88
N GLN A 53 -15.45 4.18 -3.99
CA GLN A 53 -16.24 4.83 -2.93
C GLN A 53 -16.76 6.24 -3.34
N HIS A 54 -16.58 6.64 -4.59
CA HIS A 54 -17.26 7.83 -5.10
C HIS A 54 -18.79 7.60 -5.04
N PRO A 55 -19.58 8.50 -4.47
CA PRO A 55 -21.03 8.30 -4.30
C PRO A 55 -21.75 7.97 -5.62
N GLN A 56 -21.32 8.58 -6.71
CA GLN A 56 -21.88 8.37 -8.05
C GLN A 56 -21.02 7.43 -8.90
N PHE A 57 -20.32 6.45 -8.29
CA PHE A 57 -19.45 5.56 -9.06
C PHE A 57 -20.23 4.62 -9.99
N ALA A 58 -21.42 4.20 -9.58
CA ALA A 58 -22.30 3.39 -10.42
C ALA A 58 -22.73 4.15 -11.66
N ASP A 59 -23.13 5.42 -11.50
CA ASP A 59 -23.53 6.29 -12.63
C ASP A 59 -22.36 6.52 -13.60
N LEU A 60 -21.15 6.73 -13.07
CA LEU A 60 -19.93 6.83 -13.88
C LEU A 60 -19.67 5.55 -14.68
N LEU A 61 -19.90 4.37 -14.09
CA LEU A 61 -19.75 3.10 -14.80
C LEU A 61 -20.79 2.94 -15.92
N GLN A 62 -22.06 3.27 -15.64
CA GLN A 62 -23.11 3.23 -16.66
C GLN A 62 -22.83 4.21 -17.80
N TRP A 63 -22.36 5.41 -17.49
CA TRP A 63 -21.94 6.38 -18.48
C TRP A 63 -20.79 5.85 -19.34
N LEU A 64 -19.80 5.19 -18.77
CA LEU A 64 -18.68 4.55 -19.48
C LEU A 64 -19.10 3.29 -20.25
N ASP A 65 -20.25 2.71 -19.99
CA ASP A 65 -20.76 1.54 -20.72
C ASP A 65 -21.42 1.89 -22.08
N GLN A 66 -21.67 3.18 -22.35
CA GLN A 66 -22.27 3.63 -23.61
C GLN A 66 -21.40 3.26 -24.82
N ASP A 67 -22.03 2.99 -25.96
CA ASP A 67 -21.34 2.51 -27.17
C ASP A 67 -20.31 3.52 -27.72
N ARG A 68 -20.50 4.80 -27.50
CA ARG A 68 -19.52 5.85 -27.86
C ARG A 68 -18.13 5.64 -27.28
N PHE A 69 -17.98 4.81 -26.23
CA PHE A 69 -16.71 4.45 -25.61
C PHE A 69 -16.19 3.08 -26.06
N GLU A 70 -16.70 2.49 -27.13
CA GLU A 70 -16.31 1.15 -27.61
C GLU A 70 -14.80 1.03 -27.81
N SER A 71 -14.16 2.06 -28.38
CA SER A 71 -12.70 2.12 -28.56
C SER A 71 -11.91 2.50 -27.31
N THR A 72 -12.58 2.90 -26.23
CA THR A 72 -11.93 3.39 -25.02
C THR A 72 -11.56 2.26 -24.08
N ARG A 73 -10.28 2.13 -23.77
CA ARG A 73 -9.81 1.22 -22.72
C ARG A 73 -9.91 1.89 -21.36
N VAL A 74 -10.63 1.27 -20.43
CA VAL A 74 -10.78 1.76 -19.05
C VAL A 74 -10.00 0.88 -18.10
N SER A 75 -9.27 1.48 -17.18
CA SER A 75 -8.62 0.82 -16.05
C SER A 75 -8.92 1.56 -14.76
N VAL A 76 -8.97 0.83 -13.64
CA VAL A 76 -9.11 1.40 -12.31
C VAL A 76 -7.90 1.05 -11.46
N SER A 77 -7.56 1.93 -10.52
CA SER A 77 -6.58 1.62 -9.47
C SER A 77 -7.10 0.47 -8.59
N SER A 78 -6.35 0.09 -7.55
CA SER A 78 -6.85 -0.92 -6.60
C SER A 78 -8.19 -0.48 -6.00
N VAL A 79 -9.12 -1.42 -5.93
CA VAL A 79 -10.47 -1.21 -5.38
C VAL A 79 -10.63 -1.95 -4.05
N ARG A 80 -11.62 -1.55 -3.28
CA ARG A 80 -12.03 -2.32 -2.10
C ARG A 80 -12.85 -3.53 -2.53
N ALA A 81 -12.61 -4.68 -1.92
CA ALA A 81 -13.36 -5.90 -2.25
C ALA A 81 -14.88 -5.71 -2.06
N ALA A 82 -15.29 -5.07 -0.96
CA ALA A 82 -16.69 -4.76 -0.66
C ALA A 82 -17.42 -3.92 -1.73
N THR A 83 -16.68 -3.22 -2.59
CA THR A 83 -17.27 -2.38 -3.65
C THR A 83 -17.23 -3.03 -5.04
N VAL A 84 -16.76 -4.26 -5.13
CA VAL A 84 -16.74 -5.01 -6.39
C VAL A 84 -18.12 -5.56 -6.67
N THR A 85 -18.64 -5.28 -7.85
CA THR A 85 -19.92 -5.78 -8.35
C THR A 85 -19.72 -6.55 -9.65
N PRO A 86 -20.66 -7.43 -10.04
CA PRO A 86 -20.63 -8.08 -11.35
C PRO A 86 -20.57 -7.09 -12.49
N GLU A 87 -21.28 -5.96 -12.36
CA GLU A 87 -21.32 -4.88 -13.35
C GLU A 87 -19.94 -4.22 -13.52
N LEU A 88 -19.24 -3.91 -12.42
CA LEU A 88 -17.86 -3.40 -12.49
C LEU A 88 -16.96 -4.35 -13.28
N GLY A 89 -17.03 -5.66 -12.97
CA GLY A 89 -16.26 -6.67 -13.70
C GLY A 89 -16.57 -6.68 -15.19
N ARG A 90 -17.85 -6.67 -15.55
CA ARG A 90 -18.35 -6.69 -16.93
C ARG A 90 -17.91 -5.46 -17.71
N ILE A 91 -18.10 -4.27 -17.15
CA ILE A 91 -17.74 -3.02 -17.84
C ILE A 91 -16.23 -2.93 -18.03
N LEU A 92 -15.43 -3.28 -17.00
CA LEU A 92 -13.98 -3.28 -17.14
C LEU A 92 -13.50 -4.28 -18.19
N ALA A 93 -14.09 -5.48 -18.26
CA ALA A 93 -13.76 -6.48 -19.29
C ALA A 93 -14.16 -5.99 -20.69
N LYS A 94 -15.37 -5.46 -20.85
CA LYS A 94 -15.87 -4.83 -22.11
C LYS A 94 -14.94 -3.71 -22.57
N ARG A 95 -14.39 -2.93 -21.62
CA ARG A 95 -13.46 -1.82 -21.87
C ARG A 95 -11.98 -2.23 -21.88
N GLY A 96 -11.68 -3.49 -22.16
CA GLY A 96 -10.34 -4.01 -22.41
C GLY A 96 -9.45 -4.25 -21.19
N SER A 97 -9.96 -4.13 -19.95
CA SER A 97 -9.25 -4.59 -18.76
C SER A 97 -9.27 -6.10 -18.66
N LYS A 98 -8.12 -6.69 -18.31
CA LYS A 98 -7.99 -8.15 -18.14
C LYS A 98 -8.02 -8.58 -16.66
N SER A 99 -7.81 -7.65 -15.75
CA SER A 99 -7.68 -7.98 -14.31
C SER A 99 -8.19 -6.85 -13.44
N LEU A 100 -8.67 -7.24 -12.26
CA LEU A 100 -8.97 -6.33 -11.16
C LEU A 100 -7.86 -6.41 -10.10
N THR A 101 -7.63 -5.33 -9.38
CA THR A 101 -6.67 -5.28 -8.27
C THR A 101 -7.39 -4.96 -6.97
N ILE A 102 -7.19 -5.78 -5.94
CA ILE A 102 -7.77 -5.64 -4.61
C ILE A 102 -6.66 -5.65 -3.57
N ALA A 103 -6.69 -4.70 -2.65
CA ALA A 103 -5.77 -4.67 -1.51
C ALA A 103 -6.42 -5.37 -0.30
N ILE A 104 -5.97 -6.59 -0.01
CA ILE A 104 -6.45 -7.37 1.15
C ILE A 104 -5.62 -7.13 2.41
N GLU A 105 -4.36 -6.71 2.25
CA GLU A 105 -3.30 -6.53 3.24
C GLU A 105 -2.84 -7.83 3.90
N SER A 106 -3.75 -8.63 4.45
CA SER A 106 -3.50 -9.95 5.02
C SER A 106 -4.66 -10.91 4.77
N GLY A 107 -4.38 -12.20 4.71
CA GLY A 107 -5.40 -13.26 4.73
C GLY A 107 -5.98 -13.51 6.12
N SER A 108 -5.29 -13.08 7.17
CA SER A 108 -5.75 -13.18 8.55
C SER A 108 -6.76 -12.07 8.88
N GLU A 109 -7.94 -12.45 9.39
CA GLU A 109 -8.95 -11.48 9.86
C GLU A 109 -8.42 -10.65 11.01
N ARG A 110 -7.77 -11.30 11.97
CA ARG A 110 -7.11 -10.61 13.08
C ARG A 110 -6.18 -9.50 12.58
N MET A 111 -5.35 -9.79 11.59
CA MET A 111 -4.45 -8.77 11.04
C MET A 111 -5.19 -7.67 10.29
N ARG A 112 -6.29 -7.99 9.59
CA ARG A 112 -7.13 -6.95 8.97
C ARG A 112 -7.75 -6.02 10.01
N GLU A 113 -8.13 -6.54 11.18
CA GLU A 113 -8.61 -5.74 12.31
C GLU A 113 -7.49 -4.87 12.90
N VAL A 114 -6.31 -5.45 13.16
CA VAL A 114 -5.12 -4.71 13.63
C VAL A 114 -4.81 -3.51 12.74
N VAL A 115 -4.89 -3.67 11.43
CA VAL A 115 -4.64 -2.57 10.48
C VAL A 115 -5.89 -1.73 10.17
N ASN A 116 -7.03 -2.01 10.78
CA ASN A 116 -8.33 -1.35 10.53
C ASN A 116 -8.74 -1.42 9.05
N LYS A 117 -8.57 -2.59 8.42
CA LYS A 117 -8.90 -2.77 7.00
C LYS A 117 -10.41 -2.83 6.74
N LYS A 118 -11.21 -3.24 7.73
CA LYS A 118 -12.68 -3.41 7.61
C LYS A 118 -13.03 -4.22 6.35
N LEU A 119 -12.55 -5.43 6.27
CA LEU A 119 -12.70 -6.32 5.14
C LEU A 119 -12.94 -7.74 5.63
N ALA A 120 -14.13 -8.27 5.37
CA ALA A 120 -14.48 -9.65 5.67
C ALA A 120 -13.89 -10.62 4.62
N THR A 121 -13.66 -11.85 5.01
CA THR A 121 -13.16 -12.89 4.11
C THR A 121 -14.17 -13.17 2.98
N GLU A 122 -15.46 -13.17 3.28
CA GLU A 122 -16.55 -13.36 2.33
C GLU A 122 -16.57 -12.31 1.22
N GLU A 123 -16.23 -11.06 1.54
CA GLU A 123 -16.14 -9.98 0.55
C GLU A 123 -15.00 -10.22 -0.44
N ILE A 124 -13.89 -10.82 0.01
CA ILE A 124 -12.78 -11.20 -0.88
C ILE A 124 -13.22 -12.31 -1.84
N TYR A 125 -13.94 -13.31 -1.34
CA TYR A 125 -14.51 -14.38 -2.19
C TYR A 125 -15.54 -13.83 -3.17
N ALA A 126 -16.44 -12.97 -2.71
CA ALA A 126 -17.45 -12.34 -3.57
C ALA A 126 -16.80 -11.54 -4.69
N ALA A 127 -15.80 -10.71 -4.35
CA ALA A 127 -15.06 -9.92 -5.34
C ALA A 127 -14.34 -10.78 -6.39
N ALA A 128 -13.75 -11.91 -5.98
CA ALA A 128 -13.11 -12.85 -6.90
C ALA A 128 -14.13 -13.50 -7.84
N ARG A 129 -15.28 -13.90 -7.32
CA ARG A 129 -16.39 -14.44 -8.09
C ARG A 129 -16.93 -13.42 -9.09
N TYR A 130 -17.22 -12.20 -8.65
CA TYR A 130 -17.73 -11.12 -9.51
C TYR A 130 -16.74 -10.70 -10.60
N ALA A 131 -15.46 -10.68 -10.28
CA ALA A 131 -14.41 -10.44 -11.29
C ALA A 131 -14.46 -11.51 -12.40
N LYS A 132 -14.57 -12.79 -12.03
CA LYS A 132 -14.68 -13.92 -12.98
C LYS A 132 -15.99 -13.88 -13.77
N GLU A 133 -17.13 -13.70 -13.12
CA GLU A 133 -18.46 -13.61 -13.75
C GLU A 133 -18.54 -12.43 -14.72
N GLY A 134 -17.88 -11.32 -14.40
CA GLY A 134 -17.76 -10.16 -15.29
C GLY A 134 -16.83 -10.37 -16.49
N GLY A 135 -16.17 -11.53 -16.62
CA GLY A 135 -15.32 -11.85 -17.77
C GLY A 135 -13.85 -11.43 -17.59
N LEU A 136 -13.43 -10.99 -16.40
CA LEU A 136 -12.01 -10.75 -16.13
C LEU A 136 -11.25 -12.08 -16.03
N THR A 137 -10.01 -12.09 -16.52
CA THR A 137 -9.15 -13.29 -16.55
C THR A 137 -8.10 -13.31 -15.43
N GLY A 138 -8.03 -12.28 -14.62
CA GLY A 138 -7.07 -12.19 -13.52
C GLY A 138 -7.55 -11.37 -12.34
N LEU A 139 -7.13 -11.78 -11.15
CA LEU A 139 -7.27 -11.05 -9.90
C LEU A 139 -5.89 -10.82 -9.31
N LYS A 140 -5.53 -9.57 -9.14
CA LYS A 140 -4.30 -9.15 -8.46
C LYS A 140 -4.64 -8.77 -7.03
N LEU A 141 -3.98 -9.39 -6.09
CA LEU A 141 -4.12 -9.07 -4.68
C LEU A 141 -2.88 -8.33 -4.20
N TYR A 142 -3.07 -7.35 -3.30
CA TYR A 142 -1.98 -6.73 -2.58
C TYR A 142 -2.05 -7.09 -1.12
N GLY A 143 -0.88 -7.39 -0.54
CA GLY A 143 -0.71 -7.70 0.85
C GLY A 143 0.60 -7.17 1.40
N MET A 144 0.73 -7.26 2.72
CA MET A 144 1.93 -6.88 3.45
C MET A 144 2.36 -7.99 4.40
N VAL A 145 3.66 -8.00 4.72
CA VAL A 145 4.24 -8.79 5.81
C VAL A 145 5.05 -7.90 6.73
N GLY A 146 5.27 -8.35 7.97
CA GLY A 146 6.00 -7.57 8.98
C GLY A 146 5.14 -6.48 9.61
N LEU A 147 3.83 -6.60 9.55
CA LEU A 147 2.89 -5.74 10.28
C LEU A 147 3.12 -5.82 11.80
N PRO A 148 2.79 -4.77 12.57
CA PRO A 148 2.79 -4.85 14.03
C PRO A 148 1.95 -6.04 14.50
N SER A 149 2.38 -6.75 15.54
CA SER A 149 1.77 -7.96 16.11
C SER A 149 1.55 -9.16 15.16
N GLU A 150 1.99 -9.07 13.90
CA GLU A 150 1.87 -10.19 12.96
C GLU A 150 2.67 -11.42 13.42
N GLU A 151 2.07 -12.58 13.33
CA GLU A 151 2.68 -13.88 13.62
C GLU A 151 2.83 -14.73 12.34
N GLU A 152 3.53 -15.84 12.43
CA GLU A 152 3.71 -16.74 11.30
C GLU A 152 2.37 -17.35 10.84
N ALA A 153 1.47 -17.63 11.79
CA ALA A 153 0.12 -18.11 11.51
C ALA A 153 -0.70 -17.15 10.63
N ASP A 154 -0.51 -15.83 10.77
CA ASP A 154 -1.21 -14.84 9.94
C ASP A 154 -0.71 -14.87 8.49
N VAL A 155 0.57 -15.16 8.31
CA VAL A 155 1.18 -15.30 6.98
C VAL A 155 0.71 -16.60 6.32
N GLU A 156 0.62 -17.69 7.09
CA GLU A 156 0.03 -18.95 6.62
C GLU A 156 -1.45 -18.76 6.25
N ALA A 157 -2.24 -18.05 7.04
CA ALA A 157 -3.63 -17.73 6.70
C ALA A 157 -3.72 -16.95 5.38
N THR A 158 -2.74 -16.12 5.07
CA THR A 158 -2.68 -15.43 3.76
C THR A 158 -2.45 -16.43 2.63
N ALA A 159 -1.56 -17.39 2.81
CA ALA A 159 -1.32 -18.43 1.80
C ALA A 159 -2.57 -19.31 1.60
N GLU A 160 -3.20 -19.72 2.69
CA GLU A 160 -4.41 -20.56 2.66
C GLU A 160 -5.58 -19.86 1.97
N LEU A 161 -5.82 -18.57 2.28
CA LEU A 161 -6.84 -17.78 1.60
C LEU A 161 -6.63 -17.77 0.08
N LEU A 162 -5.40 -17.53 -0.40
CA LEU A 162 -5.14 -17.50 -1.83
C LEU A 162 -5.29 -18.86 -2.50
N LEU A 163 -4.91 -19.93 -1.82
CA LEU A 163 -5.11 -21.30 -2.31
C LEU A 163 -6.60 -21.65 -2.40
N ALA A 164 -7.38 -21.27 -1.40
CA ALA A 164 -8.82 -21.47 -1.39
C ALA A 164 -9.53 -20.62 -2.46
N LEU A 165 -9.14 -19.35 -2.65
CA LEU A 165 -9.63 -18.51 -3.74
C LEU A 165 -9.36 -19.13 -5.11
N LYS A 166 -8.15 -19.65 -5.34
CA LYS A 166 -7.81 -20.31 -6.60
C LYS A 166 -8.69 -21.53 -6.86
N LYS A 167 -8.99 -22.32 -5.82
CA LYS A 167 -9.89 -23.47 -5.91
C LYS A 167 -11.33 -23.05 -6.19
N ALA A 168 -11.79 -21.97 -5.56
CA ALA A 168 -13.16 -21.46 -5.72
C ALA A 168 -13.40 -20.76 -7.08
N THR A 169 -12.34 -20.25 -7.72
CA THR A 169 -12.45 -19.51 -9.00
C THR A 169 -11.58 -20.13 -10.10
N PRO A 170 -11.88 -21.38 -10.54
CA PRO A 170 -11.08 -22.04 -11.58
C PRO A 170 -11.10 -21.20 -12.87
N GLY A 171 -9.92 -21.09 -13.52
CA GLY A 171 -9.73 -20.25 -14.72
C GLY A 171 -9.36 -18.80 -14.44
N LEU A 172 -9.58 -18.26 -13.23
CA LEU A 172 -9.14 -16.94 -12.85
C LEU A 172 -7.65 -16.99 -12.40
N ARG A 173 -6.78 -16.23 -13.03
CA ARG A 173 -5.36 -16.14 -12.63
C ARG A 173 -5.25 -15.27 -11.37
N ILE A 174 -4.73 -15.83 -10.29
CA ILE A 174 -4.50 -15.12 -9.04
C ILE A 174 -3.02 -14.79 -8.91
N SER A 175 -2.73 -13.55 -8.56
CA SER A 175 -1.38 -13.09 -8.22
C SER A 175 -1.40 -12.28 -6.92
N LEU A 176 -0.32 -12.35 -6.14
CA LEU A 176 -0.10 -11.57 -4.93
C LEU A 176 1.12 -10.67 -5.11
N GLY A 177 0.92 -9.36 -5.10
CA GLY A 177 1.96 -8.38 -4.82
C GLY A 177 2.09 -8.23 -3.31
N VAL A 178 3.27 -8.45 -2.76
CA VAL A 178 3.47 -8.37 -1.31
C VAL A 178 4.67 -7.50 -0.99
N SER A 179 4.46 -6.54 -0.09
CA SER A 179 5.50 -5.64 0.42
C SER A 179 5.80 -5.89 1.89
N THR A 180 6.98 -5.47 2.32
CA THR A 180 7.27 -5.36 3.75
C THR A 180 6.63 -4.09 4.28
N PHE A 181 5.99 -4.18 5.45
CA PHE A 181 5.48 -3.00 6.14
C PHE A 181 6.62 -2.02 6.44
N VAL A 182 6.44 -0.77 6.01
CA VAL A 182 7.32 0.36 6.32
C VAL A 182 6.51 1.47 6.97
N PRO A 183 6.86 1.90 8.20
CA PRO A 183 6.14 2.96 8.89
C PRO A 183 6.14 4.26 8.09
N LYS A 184 5.01 4.95 8.10
CA LYS A 184 4.83 6.25 7.44
C LYS A 184 4.52 7.34 8.45
N ALA A 185 5.08 8.52 8.25
CA ALA A 185 4.78 9.72 9.03
C ALA A 185 3.27 9.98 9.07
N HIS A 186 2.80 10.57 10.16
CA HIS A 186 1.40 10.94 10.36
C HIS A 186 0.38 9.79 10.25
N THR A 187 0.82 8.55 10.51
CA THR A 187 -0.07 7.39 10.64
C THR A 187 0.01 6.81 12.05
N PRO A 188 -1.01 6.06 12.53
CA PRO A 188 -0.95 5.37 13.81
C PRO A 188 0.28 4.50 14.00
N PHE A 189 0.79 3.91 12.94
CA PHE A 189 1.97 3.04 12.99
C PHE A 189 3.32 3.76 12.78
N GLN A 190 3.36 5.09 12.80
CA GLN A 190 4.59 5.87 12.63
C GLN A 190 5.70 5.59 13.67
N TRP A 191 5.33 5.09 14.84
CA TRP A 191 6.29 4.73 15.90
C TRP A 191 6.83 3.30 15.79
N GLN A 192 6.31 2.50 14.85
CA GLN A 192 6.77 1.12 14.65
C GLN A 192 8.08 1.10 13.85
N GLY A 193 8.80 -0.03 13.95
CA GLY A 193 9.98 -0.32 13.11
C GLY A 193 9.66 -1.33 12.02
N VAL A 194 10.58 -1.48 11.07
CA VAL A 194 10.56 -2.60 10.12
C VAL A 194 11.00 -3.87 10.83
N ARG A 195 10.22 -4.90 10.75
CA ARG A 195 10.49 -6.18 11.41
C ARG A 195 11.43 -7.03 10.56
N PRO A 196 12.57 -7.52 11.12
CA PRO A 196 13.50 -8.37 10.37
C PRO A 196 12.87 -9.69 9.89
N GLU A 197 11.89 -10.21 10.61
CA GLU A 197 11.17 -11.44 10.27
C GLU A 197 10.42 -11.35 8.94
N ALA A 198 10.12 -10.13 8.47
CA ALA A 198 9.41 -9.92 7.21
C ALA A 198 10.12 -10.60 6.02
N GLU A 199 11.45 -10.64 6.00
CA GLU A 199 12.19 -11.34 4.94
C GLU A 199 11.90 -12.85 4.93
N LYS A 200 11.83 -13.49 6.10
CA LYS A 200 11.49 -14.92 6.23
C LYS A 200 10.04 -15.16 5.79
N ARG A 201 9.13 -14.24 6.14
CA ARG A 201 7.71 -14.30 5.78
C ARG A 201 7.48 -14.17 4.28
N LEU A 202 8.21 -13.30 3.59
CA LEU A 202 8.20 -13.24 2.12
C LEU A 202 8.63 -14.59 1.49
N LYS A 203 9.69 -15.21 2.04
CA LYS A 203 10.17 -16.52 1.59
C LYS A 203 9.15 -17.63 1.87
N LEU A 204 8.44 -17.58 3.01
CA LEU A 204 7.37 -18.51 3.37
C LEU A 204 6.24 -18.46 2.34
N LEU A 205 5.71 -17.27 2.04
CA LEU A 205 4.69 -17.10 1.00
C LEU A 205 5.16 -17.65 -0.35
N GLY A 206 6.43 -17.42 -0.70
CA GLY A 206 7.01 -17.98 -1.93
C GLY A 206 6.98 -19.50 -1.98
N LYS A 207 7.34 -20.17 -0.88
CA LYS A 207 7.31 -21.62 -0.76
C LYS A 207 5.89 -22.20 -0.83
N ARG A 208 4.90 -21.50 -0.28
CA ARG A 208 3.51 -21.94 -0.23
C ARG A 208 2.78 -21.72 -1.55
N LEU A 209 2.97 -20.60 -2.22
CA LEU A 209 2.15 -20.15 -3.33
C LEU A 209 2.68 -20.54 -4.72
N LYS A 210 4.01 -20.40 -4.95
CA LYS A 210 4.60 -20.65 -6.28
C LYS A 210 4.38 -22.07 -6.79
N PRO A 211 4.57 -23.15 -6.00
CA PRO A 211 4.35 -24.53 -6.46
C PRO A 211 2.88 -24.82 -6.81
N LYS A 212 1.97 -24.00 -6.31
CA LYS A 212 0.54 -24.09 -6.58
C LYS A 212 0.08 -23.20 -7.73
N GLY A 213 1.01 -22.59 -8.46
CA GLY A 213 0.73 -21.76 -9.63
C GLY A 213 0.01 -20.44 -9.29
N ILE A 214 0.28 -19.88 -8.12
CA ILE A 214 -0.08 -18.50 -7.75
C ILE A 214 1.18 -17.66 -7.94
N GLU A 215 1.08 -16.63 -8.76
CA GLU A 215 2.18 -15.72 -9.02
C GLU A 215 2.42 -14.82 -7.79
N LEU A 216 3.61 -14.92 -7.21
CA LEU A 216 4.03 -14.04 -6.12
C LEU A 216 5.01 -13.00 -6.65
N ARG A 217 4.74 -11.73 -6.39
CA ARG A 217 5.56 -10.55 -6.72
C ARG A 217 5.98 -9.85 -5.43
N PRO A 218 7.02 -10.34 -4.74
CA PRO A 218 7.49 -9.72 -3.53
C PRO A 218 8.33 -8.47 -3.85
N GLU A 219 8.14 -7.41 -3.06
CA GLU A 219 9.10 -6.32 -3.01
C GLU A 219 10.39 -6.76 -2.31
N SER A 220 11.50 -6.14 -2.67
CA SER A 220 12.78 -6.42 -2.02
C SER A 220 12.78 -5.96 -0.56
N TYR A 221 13.02 -6.87 0.37
CA TYR A 221 13.21 -6.53 1.78
C TYR A 221 14.32 -5.49 1.98
N GLY A 222 15.44 -5.62 1.26
CA GLY A 222 16.54 -4.65 1.32
C GLY A 222 16.11 -3.24 0.94
N TRP A 223 15.31 -3.09 -0.11
CA TRP A 223 14.75 -1.80 -0.50
C TRP A 223 13.71 -1.27 0.50
N SER A 224 12.93 -2.13 1.14
CA SER A 224 12.02 -1.73 2.22
C SER A 224 12.79 -1.19 3.43
N VAL A 225 13.94 -1.76 3.76
CA VAL A 225 14.85 -1.27 4.80
C VAL A 225 15.41 0.11 4.44
N ILE A 226 15.85 0.32 3.18
CA ILE A 226 16.30 1.62 2.71
C ILE A 226 15.15 2.64 2.73
N GLN A 227 13.96 2.25 2.30
CA GLN A 227 12.77 3.10 2.39
C GLN A 227 12.47 3.51 3.84
N ALA A 228 12.61 2.60 4.80
CA ALA A 228 12.45 2.92 6.22
C ALA A 228 13.51 3.91 6.70
N LEU A 229 14.77 3.73 6.31
CA LEU A 229 15.84 4.68 6.59
C LEU A 229 15.45 6.08 6.11
N LEU A 230 15.02 6.22 4.86
CA LEU A 230 14.62 7.49 4.26
C LEU A 230 13.39 8.10 4.94
N SER A 231 12.38 7.28 5.28
CA SER A 231 11.11 7.77 5.81
C SER A 231 11.11 8.04 7.32
N ARG A 232 12.10 7.53 8.06
CA ARG A 232 12.20 7.67 9.53
C ARG A 232 13.37 8.54 9.99
N SER A 233 14.21 8.99 9.08
CA SER A 233 15.35 9.86 9.37
C SER A 233 15.00 11.34 9.26
N ASP A 234 16.00 12.16 9.55
CA ASP A 234 15.98 13.61 9.42
C ASP A 234 17.12 14.10 8.50
N ARG A 235 17.39 15.41 8.51
CA ARG A 235 18.44 16.05 7.69
C ARG A 235 19.84 15.47 7.86
N ARG A 236 20.12 14.76 8.96
CA ARG A 236 21.41 14.08 9.20
C ARG A 236 21.67 12.94 8.21
N LEU A 237 20.63 12.53 7.46
CA LEU A 237 20.76 11.53 6.41
C LEU A 237 21.37 12.08 5.10
N ALA A 238 21.40 13.39 4.90
CA ALA A 238 21.89 13.98 3.65
C ALA A 238 23.31 13.54 3.26
N PRO A 239 24.31 13.53 4.18
CA PRO A 239 25.65 12.99 3.86
C PRO A 239 25.63 11.50 3.52
N VAL A 240 24.74 10.72 4.13
CA VAL A 240 24.58 9.28 3.83
C VAL A 240 24.09 9.08 2.41
N ILE A 241 23.08 9.86 1.99
CA ILE A 241 22.56 9.81 0.61
C ILE A 241 23.66 10.16 -0.39
N ALA A 242 24.45 11.19 -0.10
CA ALA A 242 25.58 11.59 -0.96
C ALA A 242 26.64 10.49 -1.04
N ALA A 243 27.02 9.88 0.08
CA ALA A 243 27.97 8.77 0.14
C ALA A 243 27.46 7.50 -0.55
N ALA A 244 26.16 7.20 -0.43
CA ALA A 244 25.55 6.02 -1.03
C ALA A 244 25.47 6.10 -2.57
N ARG A 245 25.49 7.29 -3.16
CA ARG A 245 25.36 7.52 -4.61
C ARG A 245 26.33 6.72 -5.47
N GLY A 246 27.54 6.41 -4.95
CA GLY A 246 28.58 5.66 -5.65
C GLY A 246 28.62 4.15 -5.30
N SER A 247 27.78 3.66 -4.41
CA SER A 247 27.90 2.36 -3.76
C SER A 247 26.91 1.28 -4.27
N HIS A 248 26.62 1.25 -5.58
CA HIS A 248 25.86 0.17 -6.21
C HIS A 248 24.47 -0.10 -5.59
N GLU A 249 23.69 0.90 -5.30
CA GLU A 249 22.26 0.81 -4.96
C GLU A 249 21.84 -0.43 -4.11
N SER A 250 22.76 -0.98 -3.32
CA SER A 250 22.55 -2.17 -2.50
C SER A 250 22.36 -1.82 -1.03
N LEU A 251 21.65 -2.66 -0.29
CA LEU A 251 21.52 -2.51 1.16
C LEU A 251 22.91 -2.48 1.85
N GLY A 252 23.87 -3.26 1.35
CA GLY A 252 25.26 -3.26 1.85
C GLY A 252 25.94 -1.91 1.68
N GLY A 253 25.83 -1.30 0.50
CA GLY A 253 26.37 0.03 0.22
C GLY A 253 25.75 1.12 1.10
N TRP A 254 24.44 1.11 1.30
CA TRP A 254 23.76 2.03 2.21
C TRP A 254 24.21 1.85 3.67
N LYS A 255 24.39 0.61 4.14
CA LYS A 255 24.92 0.34 5.49
C LYS A 255 26.35 0.85 5.65
N GLN A 256 27.19 0.67 4.63
CA GLN A 256 28.57 1.18 4.63
C GLN A 256 28.60 2.71 4.68
N ALA A 257 27.86 3.37 3.80
CA ALA A 257 27.74 4.85 3.80
C ALA A 257 27.24 5.38 5.15
N TYR A 258 26.25 4.73 5.74
CA TYR A 258 25.70 5.10 7.05
C TYR A 258 26.75 4.99 8.16
N ARG A 259 27.54 3.90 8.18
CA ARG A 259 28.61 3.71 9.16
C ARG A 259 29.71 4.76 9.01
N ALA A 260 30.14 5.03 7.79
CA ALA A 260 31.16 6.05 7.50
C ALA A 260 30.72 7.44 7.99
N VAL A 261 29.48 7.84 7.67
CA VAL A 261 28.95 9.14 8.13
C VAL A 261 28.85 9.19 9.66
N ARG A 262 28.46 8.10 10.32
CA ARG A 262 28.45 8.05 11.79
C ARG A 262 29.84 8.14 12.42
N ALA A 263 30.85 7.63 11.75
CA ALA A 263 32.26 7.72 12.18
C ALA A 263 32.89 9.10 11.88
N GLY A 264 32.16 10.02 11.24
CA GLY A 264 32.70 11.32 10.83
C GLY A 264 33.45 11.29 9.50
N GLU A 265 33.41 10.20 8.76
CA GLU A 265 34.10 9.97 7.48
C GLU A 265 33.19 10.28 6.26
N GLY A 266 32.05 10.93 6.50
CA GLY A 266 31.09 11.26 5.44
C GLY A 266 31.56 12.45 4.57
N PRO A 267 31.01 12.57 3.34
CA PRO A 267 31.33 13.69 2.47
C PRO A 267 30.87 15.02 3.06
N ALA A 268 31.70 16.05 2.91
CA ALA A 268 31.31 17.42 3.22
C ALA A 268 30.26 17.86 2.17
N LEU A 269 29.14 18.42 2.65
CA LEU A 269 28.12 18.99 1.79
C LEU A 269 28.25 20.52 1.78
N PRO A 270 28.29 21.19 0.62
CA PRO A 270 28.35 22.64 0.52
C PRO A 270 27.18 23.30 1.28
N GLY A 271 27.50 24.28 2.14
CA GLY A 271 26.48 24.99 2.93
C GLY A 271 25.80 24.15 4.03
N ALA A 272 26.29 22.95 4.31
CA ALA A 272 25.72 22.14 5.38
C ALA A 272 26.07 22.70 6.76
N ILE A 273 25.08 22.74 7.64
CA ILE A 273 25.27 23.03 9.06
C ILE A 273 25.92 21.81 9.72
N ALA A 274 26.86 21.99 10.61
CA ALA A 274 27.40 20.92 11.43
C ALA A 274 26.28 20.28 12.26
N LEU A 275 26.00 19.01 12.01
CA LEU A 275 24.98 18.22 12.70
C LEU A 275 25.66 17.08 13.48
N PRO A 276 25.08 16.67 14.62
CA PRO A 276 25.54 15.48 15.29
C PRO A 276 25.35 14.24 14.37
N PRO A 277 26.11 13.17 14.59
CA PRO A 277 25.96 11.96 13.78
C PRO A 277 24.52 11.41 13.84
N PRO A 278 24.05 10.74 12.76
CA PRO A 278 22.74 10.11 12.79
C PRO A 278 22.66 9.02 13.89
N PRO A 279 21.47 8.70 14.43
CA PRO A 279 21.31 7.66 15.45
C PRO A 279 21.81 6.28 14.98
N PRO A 280 21.93 5.27 15.86
CA PRO A 280 22.25 3.91 15.42
C PRO A 280 21.28 3.40 14.35
N TRP A 281 21.79 2.63 13.38
CA TRP A 281 21.01 2.04 12.28
C TRP A 281 19.78 1.27 12.79
N GLU A 282 19.99 0.41 13.80
CA GLU A 282 18.92 -0.40 14.40
C GLU A 282 17.82 0.46 15.04
N GLU A 283 18.21 1.57 15.67
CA GLU A 283 17.27 2.52 16.27
C GLU A 283 16.39 3.20 15.21
N VAL A 284 16.99 3.58 14.09
CA VAL A 284 16.24 4.27 13.03
C VAL A 284 15.29 3.31 12.33
N ILE A 285 15.72 2.10 12.02
CA ILE A 285 14.97 1.21 11.12
C ILE A 285 14.09 0.23 11.88
N HIS A 286 14.63 -0.44 12.88
CA HIS A 286 14.01 -1.60 13.51
C HIS A 286 13.33 -1.29 14.85
N ALA A 287 13.82 -0.28 15.57
CA ALA A 287 13.27 -0.01 16.89
C ALA A 287 11.84 0.54 16.82
N ARG A 288 11.00 0.06 17.75
CA ARG A 288 9.74 0.70 18.11
C ARG A 288 10.08 1.94 18.94
N TRP A 289 9.59 3.10 18.50
CA TRP A 289 9.81 4.35 19.20
C TRP A 289 8.73 4.59 20.24
N SER A 290 9.11 5.27 21.34
CA SER A 290 8.16 5.76 22.33
C SER A 290 7.21 6.80 21.71
N ALA A 291 5.99 6.86 22.20
CA ALA A 291 4.98 7.83 21.77
C ALA A 291 5.36 9.28 22.17
N GLU A 292 6.19 9.42 23.21
CA GLU A 292 6.70 10.70 23.71
C GLU A 292 7.89 11.22 22.88
N ARG A 293 8.50 10.36 22.09
CA ARG A 293 9.63 10.77 21.23
C ARG A 293 9.21 11.88 20.28
N VAL A 294 10.02 12.92 20.19
CA VAL A 294 9.92 13.97 19.15
C VAL A 294 10.29 13.33 17.81
N LEU A 295 9.34 13.29 16.90
CA LEU A 295 9.53 12.68 15.58
C LEU A 295 10.14 13.68 14.59
N PRO A 296 10.92 13.21 13.59
CA PRO A 296 11.56 14.09 12.60
C PRO A 296 10.59 15.02 11.85
N TRP A 297 9.34 14.62 11.72
CA TRP A 297 8.26 15.36 11.03
C TRP A 297 7.28 16.06 11.96
N GLU A 298 7.52 16.10 13.28
CA GLU A 298 6.56 16.63 14.26
C GLU A 298 6.31 18.13 14.11
N HIS A 299 7.23 18.85 13.45
CA HIS A 299 7.08 20.26 13.09
C HIS A 299 6.07 20.49 11.94
N LEU A 300 5.64 19.44 11.24
CA LEU A 300 4.64 19.50 10.18
C LEU A 300 3.25 19.21 10.75
N ARG A 301 2.29 20.07 10.40
CA ARG A 301 0.89 19.84 10.80
C ARG A 301 0.26 18.77 9.89
N ALA A 302 -0.39 17.80 10.52
CA ALA A 302 -1.20 16.79 9.85
C ALA A 302 -2.70 17.12 9.99
N ALA A 303 -3.53 16.40 9.23
CA ALA A 303 -4.99 16.57 9.29
C ALA A 303 -5.57 16.12 10.63
N LEU A 304 -4.94 15.18 11.33
CA LEU A 304 -5.38 14.66 12.62
C LEU A 304 -4.34 14.95 13.72
N PRO A 305 -4.80 15.22 14.97
CA PRO A 305 -3.93 15.41 16.12
C PRO A 305 -3.10 14.17 16.44
N LYS A 306 -1.89 14.35 17.02
CA LYS A 306 -1.01 13.27 17.48
C LYS A 306 -1.75 12.32 18.45
N ALA A 307 -2.55 12.85 19.37
CA ALA A 307 -3.34 12.05 20.32
C ALA A 307 -4.31 11.08 19.63
N THR A 308 -4.90 11.46 18.49
CA THR A 308 -5.76 10.57 17.71
C THR A 308 -4.95 9.41 17.10
N LEU A 309 -3.73 9.68 16.61
CA LEU A 309 -2.86 8.63 16.08
C LEU A 309 -2.40 7.66 17.18
N GLN A 310 -2.10 8.19 18.39
CA GLN A 310 -1.73 7.39 19.55
C GLN A 310 -2.88 6.46 19.96
N ARG A 311 -4.10 6.99 20.09
CA ARG A 311 -5.30 6.19 20.41
C ARG A 311 -5.52 5.07 19.38
N HIS A 312 -5.48 5.37 18.07
CA HIS A 312 -5.66 4.35 17.04
C HIS A 312 -4.53 3.30 17.04
N ARG A 313 -3.32 3.67 17.47
CA ARG A 313 -2.23 2.72 17.70
C ARG A 313 -2.51 1.81 18.90
N GLU A 314 -2.95 2.37 20.01
CA GLU A 314 -3.30 1.62 21.21
C GLU A 314 -4.41 0.62 20.94
N GLU A 315 -5.49 1.04 20.27
CA GLU A 315 -6.57 0.16 19.82
C GLU A 315 -6.08 -1.01 18.94
N ALA A 316 -5.04 -0.80 18.11
CA ALA A 316 -4.46 -1.84 17.28
C ALA A 316 -3.68 -2.88 18.07
N LEU A 317 -3.05 -2.45 19.16
CA LEU A 317 -2.09 -3.24 19.94
C LEU A 317 -2.68 -3.73 21.28
N GLN A 318 -3.97 -3.53 21.50
CA GLN A 318 -4.68 -4.11 22.64
C GLN A 318 -4.69 -5.63 22.49
N GLY A 319 -3.82 -6.31 23.23
CA GLY A 319 -3.64 -7.76 23.18
C GLY A 319 -2.23 -8.22 22.81
N GLU A 320 -1.25 -7.30 22.67
CA GLU A 320 0.19 -7.62 22.68
C GLU A 320 0.67 -7.94 24.10
#